data_c1be59a2c0a5a2840852bb870bfed7bd
#
_entry.id   c1be59a2c0a5a2840852bb870bfed7bd
#
_cell.length_a   1.000
_cell.length_b   1.000
_cell.length_c   1.000
_cell.angle_alpha   90.00
_cell.angle_beta   90.00
_cell.angle_gamma   90.00
#
_symmetry.space_group_name_H-M   'P 1'
#
loop_
_entity.id
_entity.type
_entity.pdbx_description
1 polymer ?
#
loop_
_entity_poly.entity_id
_entity_poly.type
_entity_poly.pdbx_seq_one_letter_code
_entity_poly.pdbx_strand_id
1 'polypeptide(L)'
;MSFEAITMINKAEESAKMGRAQVLADSKAAETAAVEAGKAAVEAAVAKARQQVQDMQAELEAKANATAAALAGETENQKAAMRACAEGKLDQAAALIVERIVNG
;
A
#
# COMPACT_ATOMS: atom_id res chain seq x y z
N MET A 1 59.90 13.21 44.76
CA MET A 1 58.64 12.41 44.90
C MET A 1 58.99 11.02 45.38
N SER A 2 58.13 10.48 46.22
CA SER A 2 58.29 9.10 46.66
C SER A 2 57.99 8.11 45.54
N PHE A 3 58.56 6.95 45.64
CA PHE A 3 58.26 5.86 44.70
C PHE A 3 56.78 5.52 44.68
N GLU A 4 56.12 5.56 45.83
CA GLU A 4 54.68 5.32 45.93
C GLU A 4 53.86 6.38 45.15
N ALA A 5 54.25 7.66 45.24
CA ALA A 5 53.59 8.71 44.52
C ALA A 5 53.71 8.54 42.99
N ILE A 6 54.88 8.15 42.51
CA ILE A 6 55.10 7.83 41.09
C ILE A 6 54.27 6.66 40.65
N THR A 7 54.19 5.60 41.45
CA THR A 7 53.38 4.41 41.17
C THR A 7 51.90 4.78 41.10
N MET A 8 51.39 5.62 41.98
CA MET A 8 50.01 6.09 41.99
C MET A 8 49.69 6.91 40.73
N ILE A 9 50.59 7.81 40.31
CA ILE A 9 50.44 8.60 39.09
C ILE A 9 50.37 7.66 37.86
N ASN A 10 51.27 6.70 37.76
CA ASN A 10 51.31 5.76 36.68
C ASN A 10 50.02 4.91 36.60
N LYS A 11 49.51 4.49 37.73
CA LYS A 11 48.24 3.75 37.82
C LYS A 11 47.05 4.64 37.36
N ALA A 12 47.06 5.90 37.79
CA ALA A 12 46.03 6.85 37.41
C ALA A 12 46.04 7.12 35.87
N GLU A 13 47.24 7.31 35.31
CA GLU A 13 47.40 7.50 33.86
C GLU A 13 46.98 6.26 33.07
N GLU A 14 47.35 5.10 33.51
CA GLU A 14 46.95 3.82 32.90
C GLU A 14 45.43 3.65 32.93
N SER A 15 44.80 3.89 34.08
CA SER A 15 43.36 3.84 34.24
C SER A 15 42.65 4.84 33.35
N ALA A 16 43.15 6.08 33.27
CA ALA A 16 42.60 7.10 32.38
C ALA A 16 42.71 6.72 30.90
N LYS A 17 43.84 6.13 30.51
CA LYS A 17 44.07 5.63 29.16
C LYS A 17 43.09 4.48 28.79
N MET A 18 42.92 3.55 29.69
CA MET A 18 41.96 2.44 29.51
C MET A 18 40.54 2.97 29.46
N GLY A 19 40.19 3.95 30.32
CA GLY A 19 38.87 4.56 30.30
C GLY A 19 38.57 5.27 28.99
N ARG A 20 39.53 6.00 28.42
CA ARG A 20 39.37 6.65 27.11
C ARG A 20 39.22 5.64 25.98
N ALA A 21 40.02 4.58 26.00
CA ALA A 21 39.91 3.51 25.02
C ALA A 21 38.53 2.82 25.07
N GLN A 22 38.02 2.59 26.26
CA GLN A 22 36.71 2.00 26.49
C GLN A 22 35.58 2.90 25.96
N VAL A 23 35.64 4.19 26.28
CA VAL A 23 34.65 5.18 25.79
C VAL A 23 34.65 5.23 24.26
N LEU A 24 35.84 5.24 23.66
CA LEU A 24 35.95 5.25 22.20
C LEU A 24 35.36 3.98 21.58
N ALA A 25 35.64 2.81 22.16
CA ALA A 25 35.06 1.55 21.69
C ALA A 25 33.54 1.51 21.86
N ASP A 26 33.03 1.97 23.00
CA ASP A 26 31.61 2.05 23.28
C ASP A 26 30.89 3.02 22.32
N SER A 27 31.53 4.16 22.03
CA SER A 27 31.01 5.14 21.08
C SER A 27 30.91 4.56 19.66
N LYS A 28 31.93 3.84 19.23
CA LYS A 28 31.90 3.16 17.92
C LYS A 28 30.83 2.08 17.85
N ALA A 29 30.71 1.30 18.90
CA ALA A 29 29.68 0.26 19.01
C ALA A 29 28.26 0.89 18.97
N ALA A 30 28.05 1.98 19.70
CA ALA A 30 26.79 2.69 19.72
C ALA A 30 26.45 3.28 18.34
N GLU A 31 27.43 3.87 17.65
CA GLU A 31 27.27 4.41 16.31
C GLU A 31 26.88 3.31 15.30
N THR A 32 27.59 2.20 15.33
CA THR A 32 27.30 1.04 14.48
C THR A 32 25.89 0.51 14.74
N ALA A 33 25.53 0.35 16.02
CA ALA A 33 24.18 -0.10 16.40
C ALA A 33 23.09 0.87 15.93
N ALA A 34 23.34 2.18 16.05
CA ALA A 34 22.40 3.20 15.58
C ALA A 34 22.20 3.16 14.06
N VAL A 35 23.29 3.00 13.30
CA VAL A 35 23.23 2.86 11.83
C VAL A 35 22.45 1.60 11.43
N GLU A 36 22.74 0.48 12.05
CA GLU A 36 22.02 -0.77 11.78
C GLU A 36 20.53 -0.67 12.13
N ALA A 37 20.21 -0.09 13.28
CA ALA A 37 18.82 0.15 13.69
C ALA A 37 18.10 1.08 12.72
N GLY A 38 18.78 2.12 12.23
CA GLY A 38 18.25 3.04 11.24
C GLY A 38 17.96 2.35 9.91
N LYS A 39 18.88 1.53 9.42
CA LYS A 39 18.67 0.73 8.20
C LYS A 39 17.49 -0.22 8.33
N ALA A 40 17.41 -0.94 9.45
CA ALA A 40 16.31 -1.86 9.73
C ALA A 40 14.96 -1.12 9.77
N ALA A 41 14.92 0.06 10.39
CA ALA A 41 13.72 0.90 10.45
C ALA A 41 13.27 1.35 9.05
N VAL A 42 14.20 1.76 8.19
CA VAL A 42 13.90 2.15 6.81
C VAL A 42 13.39 0.96 6.01
N GLU A 43 14.04 -0.19 6.10
CA GLU A 43 13.59 -1.41 5.41
C GLU A 43 12.19 -1.83 5.84
N ALA A 44 11.91 -1.79 7.15
CA ALA A 44 10.59 -2.09 7.68
C ALA A 44 9.53 -1.10 7.18
N ALA A 45 9.84 0.20 7.16
CA ALA A 45 8.94 1.23 6.66
C ALA A 45 8.64 1.05 5.17
N VAL A 46 9.66 0.75 4.37
CA VAL A 46 9.50 0.50 2.93
C VAL A 46 8.65 -0.77 2.69
N ALA A 47 8.92 -1.84 3.42
CA ALA A 47 8.15 -3.08 3.30
C ALA A 47 6.66 -2.85 3.65
N LYS A 48 6.40 -2.10 4.73
CA LYS A 48 5.05 -1.73 5.13
C LYS A 48 4.34 -0.88 4.07
N ALA A 49 5.04 0.11 3.52
CA ALA A 49 4.49 0.97 2.47
C ALA A 49 4.16 0.17 1.20
N ARG A 50 5.02 -0.74 0.80
CA ARG A 50 4.77 -1.63 -0.35
C ARG A 50 3.56 -2.52 -0.12
N GLN A 51 3.41 -3.06 1.09
CA GLN A 51 2.25 -3.88 1.43
C GLN A 51 0.96 -3.06 1.38
N GLN A 52 0.98 -1.83 1.89
CA GLN A 52 -0.16 -0.91 1.82
C GLN A 52 -0.55 -0.60 0.37
N VAL A 53 0.43 -0.39 -0.51
CA VAL A 53 0.18 -0.16 -1.93
C VAL A 53 -0.47 -1.39 -2.58
N GLN A 54 0.05 -2.58 -2.30
CA GLN A 54 -0.55 -3.81 -2.81
C GLN A 54 -1.99 -4.01 -2.33
N ASP A 55 -2.25 -3.74 -1.05
CA ASP A 55 -3.59 -3.83 -0.48
C ASP A 55 -4.55 -2.83 -1.13
N MET A 56 -4.10 -1.59 -1.35
CA MET A 56 -4.87 -0.57 -2.04
C MET A 56 -5.16 -0.95 -3.49
N GLN A 57 -4.18 -1.50 -4.21
CA GLN A 57 -4.38 -1.97 -5.58
C GLN A 57 -5.40 -3.09 -5.64
N ALA A 58 -5.32 -4.07 -4.73
CA ALA A 58 -6.28 -5.16 -4.67
C ALA A 58 -7.70 -4.67 -4.38
N GLU A 59 -7.84 -3.72 -3.45
CA GLU A 59 -9.12 -3.11 -3.12
C GLU A 59 -9.72 -2.33 -4.30
N LEU A 60 -8.90 -1.53 -4.99
CA LEU A 60 -9.34 -0.78 -6.16
C LEU A 60 -9.73 -1.71 -7.31
N GLU A 61 -8.99 -2.77 -7.53
CA GLU A 61 -9.30 -3.77 -8.55
C GLU A 61 -10.64 -4.47 -8.24
N ALA A 62 -10.86 -4.85 -6.99
CA ALA A 62 -12.13 -5.45 -6.57
C ALA A 62 -13.30 -4.47 -6.78
N LYS A 63 -13.14 -3.20 -6.43
CA LYS A 63 -14.16 -2.16 -6.67
C LYS A 63 -14.41 -1.94 -8.15
N ALA A 64 -13.37 -1.87 -8.95
CA ALA A 64 -13.49 -1.71 -10.40
C ALA A 64 -14.24 -2.88 -11.04
N ASN A 65 -13.91 -4.10 -10.63
CA ASN A 65 -14.60 -5.31 -11.11
C ASN A 65 -16.07 -5.32 -10.69
N ALA A 66 -16.38 -4.96 -9.45
CA ALA A 66 -17.75 -4.86 -8.97
C ALA A 66 -18.54 -3.79 -9.73
N THR A 67 -17.95 -2.63 -10.00
CA THR A 67 -18.56 -1.56 -10.78
C THR A 67 -18.81 -2.00 -12.23
N ALA A 68 -17.84 -2.67 -12.85
CA ALA A 68 -17.98 -3.19 -14.20
C ALA A 68 -19.09 -4.23 -14.29
N ALA A 69 -19.19 -5.13 -13.31
CA ALA A 69 -20.26 -6.14 -13.26
C ALA A 69 -21.64 -5.50 -13.08
N ALA A 70 -21.75 -4.51 -12.20
CA ALA A 70 -23.00 -3.77 -12.00
C ALA A 70 -23.43 -3.03 -13.28
N LEU A 71 -22.49 -2.37 -13.96
CA LEU A 71 -22.74 -1.67 -15.20
C LEU A 71 -23.17 -2.62 -16.32
N ALA A 72 -22.51 -3.77 -16.42
CA ALA A 72 -22.89 -4.81 -17.40
C ALA A 72 -24.30 -5.32 -17.14
N GLY A 73 -24.67 -5.56 -15.88
CA GLY A 73 -26.02 -5.97 -15.51
C GLY A 73 -27.07 -4.91 -15.84
N GLU A 74 -26.80 -3.66 -15.53
CA GLU A 74 -27.66 -2.53 -15.86
C GLU A 74 -27.84 -2.39 -17.39
N THR A 75 -26.75 -2.51 -18.13
CA THR A 75 -26.77 -2.46 -19.59
C THR A 75 -27.64 -3.59 -20.20
N GLU A 76 -27.51 -4.80 -19.68
CA GLU A 76 -28.35 -5.93 -20.11
C GLU A 76 -29.82 -5.67 -19.80
N ASN A 77 -30.14 -5.10 -18.65
CA ASN A 77 -31.51 -4.73 -18.29
C ASN A 77 -32.07 -3.64 -19.21
N GLN A 78 -31.26 -2.64 -19.55
CA GLN A 78 -31.66 -1.59 -20.50
C GLN A 78 -31.89 -2.16 -21.90
N LYS A 79 -31.03 -3.06 -22.35
CA LYS A 79 -31.21 -3.75 -23.65
C LYS A 79 -32.50 -4.53 -23.66
N ALA A 80 -32.81 -5.29 -22.59
CA ALA A 80 -34.04 -6.06 -22.50
C ALA A 80 -35.28 -5.15 -22.53
N ALA A 81 -35.25 -4.03 -21.81
CA ALA A 81 -36.34 -3.05 -21.83
C ALA A 81 -36.51 -2.40 -23.18
N MET A 82 -35.45 -2.06 -23.89
CA MET A 82 -35.51 -1.50 -25.25
C MET A 82 -36.08 -2.54 -26.24
N ARG A 83 -35.66 -3.78 -26.12
CA ARG A 83 -36.17 -4.86 -26.98
C ARG A 83 -37.66 -5.09 -26.76
N ALA A 84 -38.11 -5.16 -25.50
CA ALA A 84 -39.52 -5.29 -25.17
C ALA A 84 -40.35 -4.12 -25.72
N CYS A 85 -39.85 -2.90 -25.57
CA CYS A 85 -40.50 -1.68 -26.11
C CYS A 85 -40.59 -1.75 -27.65
N ALA A 86 -39.52 -2.14 -28.32
CA ALA A 86 -39.50 -2.28 -29.78
C ALA A 86 -40.45 -3.36 -30.28
N GLU A 87 -40.51 -4.49 -29.59
CA GLU A 87 -41.46 -5.59 -29.93
C GLU A 87 -42.90 -5.13 -29.79
N GLY A 88 -43.25 -4.40 -28.71
CA GLY A 88 -44.56 -3.80 -28.51
C GLY A 88 -44.93 -2.83 -29.62
N LYS A 89 -44.01 -1.99 -30.04
CA LYS A 89 -44.22 -1.05 -31.14
C LYS A 89 -44.34 -1.73 -32.50
N LEU A 90 -43.60 -2.81 -32.69
CA LEU A 90 -43.69 -3.62 -33.91
C LEU A 90 -45.07 -4.26 -34.05
N ASP A 91 -45.63 -4.82 -32.99
CA ASP A 91 -46.97 -5.37 -32.98
C ASP A 91 -48.03 -4.29 -33.26
N GLN A 92 -47.92 -3.12 -32.67
CA GLN A 92 -48.81 -1.99 -32.92
C GLN A 92 -48.72 -1.52 -34.36
N ALA A 93 -47.52 -1.44 -34.95
CA ALA A 93 -47.33 -1.05 -36.35
C ALA A 93 -47.93 -2.08 -37.31
N ALA A 94 -47.73 -3.36 -37.02
CA ALA A 94 -48.34 -4.43 -37.80
C ALA A 94 -49.87 -4.41 -37.76
N ALA A 95 -50.44 -4.20 -36.57
CA ALA A 95 -51.91 -4.04 -36.42
C ALA A 95 -52.46 -2.84 -37.19
N LEU A 96 -51.75 -1.70 -37.16
CA LEU A 96 -52.11 -0.51 -37.86
C LEU A 96 -52.13 -0.74 -39.42
N ILE A 97 -51.09 -1.41 -39.90
CA ILE A 97 -51.02 -1.73 -41.36
C ILE A 97 -52.17 -2.64 -41.75
N VAL A 98 -52.43 -3.67 -40.98
CA VAL A 98 -53.57 -4.59 -41.26
C VAL A 98 -54.88 -3.85 -41.23
N GLU A 99 -55.13 -2.99 -40.23
CA GLU A 99 -56.32 -2.16 -40.14
C GLU A 99 -56.53 -1.28 -41.40
N ARG A 100 -55.49 -0.62 -41.83
CA ARG A 100 -55.56 0.27 -43.00
C ARG A 100 -55.76 -0.48 -44.30
N ILE A 101 -55.22 -1.69 -44.43
CA ILE A 101 -55.43 -2.51 -45.60
C ILE A 101 -56.88 -3.04 -45.66
N VAL A 102 -57.41 -3.41 -44.51
CA VAL A 102 -58.76 -4.00 -44.42
C VAL A 102 -59.84 -2.91 -44.50
N ASN A 103 -59.63 -1.76 -43.88
CA ASN A 103 -60.63 -0.68 -43.77
C ASN A 103 -60.38 0.50 -44.69
N GLY A 104 -59.22 0.52 -45.32
CA GLY A 104 -58.83 1.60 -46.18
C GLY A 104 -59.26 1.48 -47.57
#